data_571acc9faaaf53e17a8c0a0e7b0c7789
#
_entry.id   571acc9faaaf53e17a8c0a0e7b0c7789
#
_cell.length_a   1.000
_cell.length_b   1.000
_cell.length_c   1.000
_cell.angle_alpha   90.00
_cell.angle_beta   90.00
_cell.angle_gamma   90.00
#
_symmetry.space_group_name_H-M   'P 1'
#
loop_
_entity.id
_entity.type
_entity.pdbx_description
1 polymer ?
#
loop_
_entity_poly.entity_id
_entity_poly.type
_entity_poly.pdbx_seq_one_letter_code
_entity_poly.pdbx_strand_id
1 'polypeptide(L)'
;MLTKKTKIICTMGPATDDDEVLKDLMRSGMDIARLNFSHGDHEEQLGRIKRIKKFREELNLPIAILLDTKGPEIRTGLLETDDDVREALPQCMRCSKDTGSHQTLP
;
A
#
# COMPACT_ATOMS: atom_id res chain seq x y z
N MET A 1 17.46 -25.31 -5.04
CA MET A 1 16.63 -24.09 -4.90
C MET A 1 17.54 -22.89 -4.65
N LEU A 2 17.51 -21.93 -5.56
CA LEU A 2 18.33 -20.73 -5.40
C LEU A 2 17.72 -19.83 -4.33
N THR A 3 18.48 -19.53 -3.29
CA THR A 3 18.05 -18.61 -2.24
C THR A 3 18.30 -17.18 -2.69
N LYS A 4 17.25 -16.40 -2.79
CA LYS A 4 17.38 -14.97 -3.12
C LYS A 4 18.05 -14.22 -1.96
N LYS A 5 18.95 -13.32 -2.29
CA LYS A 5 19.57 -12.42 -1.29
C LYS A 5 18.74 -11.17 -1.04
N THR A 6 17.91 -10.76 -2.01
CA THR A 6 17.05 -9.60 -1.93
C THR A 6 15.63 -10.02 -1.58
N LYS A 7 15.03 -9.36 -0.60
CA LYS A 7 13.62 -9.56 -0.24
C LYS A 7 12.74 -8.58 -1.00
N ILE A 8 11.63 -9.09 -1.51
CA ILE A 8 10.67 -8.30 -2.29
C ILE A 8 9.41 -8.11 -1.47
N ILE A 9 9.06 -6.85 -1.23
CA ILE A 9 7.83 -6.45 -0.52
C ILE A 9 6.83 -5.98 -1.56
N CYS A 10 5.67 -6.62 -1.61
CA CYS A 10 4.60 -6.24 -2.52
C CYS A 10 3.41 -5.70 -1.76
N THR A 11 2.94 -4.52 -2.15
CA THR A 11 1.72 -3.95 -1.58
C THR A 11 0.49 -4.59 -2.19
N MET A 12 -0.37 -5.13 -1.35
CA MET A 12 -1.64 -5.72 -1.76
C MET A 12 -2.67 -4.63 -2.06
N GLY A 13 -3.45 -4.83 -3.10
CA GLY A 13 -4.47 -3.88 -3.51
C GLY A 13 -5.45 -4.51 -4.50
N PRO A 14 -6.31 -3.70 -5.15
CA PRO A 14 -7.28 -4.23 -6.10
C PRO A 14 -6.67 -5.04 -7.26
N ALA A 15 -5.46 -4.67 -7.69
CA ALA A 15 -4.76 -5.39 -8.76
C ALA A 15 -4.36 -6.81 -8.38
N THR A 16 -4.23 -7.10 -7.09
CA THR A 16 -3.85 -8.42 -6.57
C THR A 16 -5.02 -9.17 -5.96
N ASP A 17 -6.25 -8.68 -6.11
CA ASP A 17 -7.45 -9.34 -5.59
C ASP A 17 -7.87 -10.57 -6.42
N ASP A 18 -7.33 -10.73 -7.62
CA ASP A 18 -7.49 -11.94 -8.42
C ASP A 18 -6.57 -13.05 -7.86
N ASP A 19 -7.15 -14.23 -7.64
CA ASP A 19 -6.43 -15.37 -7.04
C ASP A 19 -5.27 -15.85 -7.90
N GLU A 20 -5.44 -15.88 -9.22
CA GLU A 20 -4.38 -16.32 -10.13
C GLU A 20 -3.22 -15.33 -10.15
N VAL A 21 -3.52 -14.03 -10.18
CA VAL A 21 -2.51 -12.97 -10.12
C VAL A 21 -1.73 -13.06 -8.81
N LEU A 22 -2.42 -13.25 -7.70
CA LEU A 22 -1.79 -13.36 -6.38
C LEU A 22 -0.86 -14.59 -6.31
N LYS A 23 -1.32 -15.75 -6.79
CA LYS A 23 -0.50 -16.97 -6.84
C LYS A 23 0.72 -16.79 -7.71
N ASP A 24 0.59 -16.19 -8.88
CA ASP A 24 1.70 -15.93 -9.79
C ASP A 24 2.71 -14.96 -9.16
N LEU A 25 2.24 -13.94 -8.47
CA LEU A 25 3.09 -13.01 -7.74
C LEU A 25 3.89 -13.72 -6.65
N MET A 26 3.25 -14.61 -5.90
CA MET A 26 3.90 -15.43 -4.87
C MET A 26 4.98 -16.34 -5.47
N ARG A 27 4.69 -17.01 -6.59
CA ARG A 27 5.64 -17.88 -7.29
C ARG A 27 6.80 -17.09 -7.90
N SER A 28 6.54 -15.87 -8.33
CA SER A 28 7.54 -15.01 -8.97
C SER A 28 8.60 -14.46 -8.01
N GLY A 29 8.37 -14.55 -6.71
CA GLY A 29 9.37 -14.19 -5.72
C GLY A 29 8.96 -13.19 -4.67
N MET A 30 7.67 -12.97 -4.44
CA MET A 30 7.21 -12.16 -3.32
C MET A 30 7.61 -12.79 -1.99
N ASP A 31 8.24 -12.02 -1.14
CA ASP A 31 8.64 -12.47 0.19
C ASP A 31 7.73 -11.93 1.29
N ILE A 32 7.22 -10.72 1.12
CA ILE A 32 6.40 -10.03 2.10
C ILE A 32 5.19 -9.41 1.40
N ALA A 33 4.01 -9.71 1.91
CA ALA A 33 2.77 -9.07 1.49
C ALA A 33 2.46 -7.90 2.44
N ARG A 34 2.54 -6.68 1.92
CA ARG A 34 2.24 -5.46 2.68
C ARG A 34 0.78 -5.08 2.51
N LEU A 35 0.11 -4.88 3.63
CA LEU A 35 -1.28 -4.41 3.69
C LEU A 35 -1.32 -3.00 4.23
N ASN A 36 -1.75 -2.05 3.40
CA ASN A 36 -1.83 -0.65 3.79
C ASN A 36 -3.20 -0.35 4.40
N PHE A 37 -3.24 -0.24 5.73
CA PHE A 37 -4.46 0.03 6.50
C PHE A 37 -4.93 1.50 6.42
N SER A 38 -4.19 2.36 5.73
CA SER A 38 -4.66 3.71 5.38
C SER A 38 -5.70 3.70 4.27
N HIS A 39 -5.83 2.60 3.54
CA HIS A 39 -6.75 2.43 2.41
C HIS A 39 -7.60 1.17 2.59
N GLY A 40 -8.82 1.24 2.09
CA GLY A 40 -9.78 0.16 2.21
C GLY A 40 -10.34 0.02 3.63
N ASP A 41 -11.32 -0.83 3.78
CA ASP A 41 -11.90 -1.13 5.08
C ASP A 41 -11.30 -2.41 5.68
N HIS A 42 -11.58 -2.63 6.95
CA HIS A 42 -11.02 -3.77 7.69
C HIS A 42 -11.47 -5.12 7.12
N GLU A 43 -12.67 -5.18 6.58
CA GLU A 43 -13.20 -6.43 5.99
C GLU A 43 -12.44 -6.82 4.73
N GLU A 44 -12.16 -5.85 3.86
CA GLU A 44 -11.33 -6.08 2.67
C GLU A 44 -9.94 -6.56 3.04
N GLN A 45 -9.29 -5.90 4.00
CA GLN A 45 -7.97 -6.28 4.45
C GLN A 45 -7.96 -7.66 5.08
N LEU A 46 -8.98 -7.99 5.88
CA LEU A 46 -9.11 -9.32 6.47
C LEU A 46 -9.27 -10.39 5.38
N GLY A 47 -10.06 -10.12 4.36
CA GLY A 47 -10.23 -11.02 3.22
C GLY A 47 -8.89 -11.28 2.51
N ARG A 48 -8.10 -10.24 2.28
CA ARG A 48 -6.77 -10.36 1.70
C ARG A 48 -5.82 -11.18 2.57
N ILE A 49 -5.82 -10.96 3.89
CA ILE A 49 -5.01 -11.74 4.83
C ILE A 49 -5.36 -13.23 4.77
N LYS A 50 -6.64 -13.57 4.77
CA LYS A 50 -7.09 -14.95 4.71
C LYS A 50 -6.64 -15.63 3.41
N ARG A 51 -6.73 -14.94 2.29
CA ARG A 51 -6.29 -15.45 0.99
C ARG A 51 -4.78 -15.68 0.95
N ILE A 52 -4.00 -14.74 1.46
CA ILE A 52 -2.54 -14.88 1.53
C ILE A 52 -2.16 -16.08 2.39
N LYS A 53 -2.78 -16.24 3.55
CA LYS A 53 -2.52 -17.40 4.43
C LYS A 53 -2.86 -18.72 3.76
N LYS A 54 -3.99 -18.77 3.07
CA LYS A 54 -4.42 -19.96 2.32
C LYS A 54 -3.43 -20.32 1.22
N PHE A 55 -3.04 -19.36 0.40
CA PHE A 55 -2.19 -19.62 -0.74
C PHE A 55 -0.74 -19.89 -0.38
N ARG A 56 -0.21 -19.24 0.67
CA ARG A 56 1.15 -19.54 1.13
C ARG A 56 1.29 -20.98 1.64
N GLU A 57 0.26 -21.52 2.27
CA GLU A 57 0.20 -22.91 2.69
C GLU A 57 0.06 -23.84 1.48
N GLU A 58 -0.83 -23.51 0.55
CA GLU A 58 -1.07 -24.28 -0.67
C GLU A 58 0.18 -24.36 -1.54
N LEU A 59 0.92 -23.27 -1.68
CA LEU A 59 2.15 -23.20 -2.48
C LEU A 59 3.40 -23.57 -1.68
N ASN A 60 3.27 -23.78 -0.38
CA ASN A 60 4.39 -24.08 0.53
C ASN A 60 5.50 -23.01 0.46
N LEU A 61 5.11 -21.74 0.48
CA LEU A 61 6.04 -20.61 0.43
C LEU A 61 6.04 -19.84 1.75
N PRO A 62 7.24 -19.46 2.27
CA PRO A 62 7.35 -18.71 3.53
C PRO A 62 7.13 -17.21 3.30
N ILE A 63 5.88 -16.81 3.07
CA ILE A 63 5.53 -15.41 2.81
C ILE A 63 5.06 -14.76 4.12
N ALA A 64 5.69 -13.65 4.48
CA ALA A 64 5.31 -12.87 5.65
C ALA A 64 4.19 -11.87 5.31
N ILE A 65 3.42 -11.50 6.32
CA ILE A 65 2.39 -10.48 6.21
C ILE A 65 2.83 -9.26 7.02
N LEU A 66 2.89 -8.10 6.36
CA LEU A 66 3.26 -6.84 6.99
C LEU A 66 2.03 -5.94 7.05
N LEU A 67 1.66 -5.55 8.26
CA LEU A 67 0.56 -4.62 8.49
C LEU A 67 1.13 -3.21 8.63
N ASP A 68 0.84 -2.35 7.66
CA ASP A 68 1.25 -0.95 7.70
C ASP A 68 0.08 -0.11 8.20
N THR A 69 0.15 0.29 9.45
CA THR A 69 -0.90 1.03 10.13
C THR A 69 -0.84 2.51 9.80
N LYS A 70 -2.01 3.14 9.78
CA LYS A 70 -2.12 4.59 9.60
C LYS A 70 -1.57 5.30 10.84
N GLY A 71 -0.57 6.17 10.63
CA GLY A 71 -0.07 7.08 11.66
C GLY A 71 -0.89 8.36 11.75
N PRO A 72 -0.54 9.26 12.70
CA PRO A 72 -1.12 10.59 12.74
C PRO A 72 -0.79 11.34 11.45
N GLU A 73 -1.81 11.88 10.79
CA GLU A 73 -1.62 12.66 9.57
C GLU A 73 -2.62 13.80 9.48
N ILE A 74 -2.19 14.87 8.83
CA ILE A 74 -3.08 15.95 8.39
C ILE A 74 -3.23 15.78 6.88
N ARG A 75 -4.46 15.55 6.44
CA ARG A 75 -4.75 15.23 5.05
C ARG A 75 -5.98 15.95 4.55
N THR A 76 -5.96 16.41 3.31
CA THR A 76 -7.15 16.97 2.66
C THR A 76 -8.24 15.89 2.55
N GLY A 77 -9.51 16.30 2.70
CA GLY A 77 -10.63 15.41 2.45
C GLY A 77 -10.80 15.08 0.96
N LEU A 78 -11.85 14.37 0.65
CA LEU A 78 -12.20 14.09 -0.75
C LEU A 78 -12.56 15.39 -1.45
N LEU A 79 -11.95 15.59 -2.62
CA LEU A 79 -12.21 16.73 -3.49
C LEU A 79 -13.18 16.31 -4.59
N GLU A 80 -14.19 17.13 -4.84
CA GLU A 80 -15.25 16.77 -5.80
C GLU A 80 -14.85 16.98 -7.26
N THR A 81 -13.95 17.94 -7.51
CA THR A 81 -13.52 18.29 -8.87
C THR A 81 -12.03 18.53 -8.97
N ASP A 82 -11.49 18.47 -10.18
CA ASP A 82 -10.09 18.83 -10.46
C ASP A 82 -9.79 20.31 -10.15
N ASP A 83 -10.80 21.18 -10.20
CA ASP A 83 -10.66 22.60 -9.85
C ASP A 83 -10.38 22.79 -8.36
N ASP A 84 -10.99 21.98 -7.49
CA ASP A 84 -10.71 21.99 -6.05
C ASP A 84 -9.26 21.65 -5.76
N VAL A 85 -8.69 20.70 -6.50
CA VAL A 85 -7.28 20.34 -6.40
C VAL A 85 -6.39 21.51 -6.81
N ARG A 86 -6.74 22.21 -7.89
CA ARG A 86 -5.97 23.36 -8.38
C ARG A 86 -6.01 24.54 -7.42
N GLU A 87 -7.11 24.74 -6.72
CA GLU A 87 -7.21 25.80 -5.71
C GLU A 87 -6.45 25.45 -4.44
N ALA A 88 -6.46 24.19 -4.01
CA ALA A 88 -5.78 23.74 -2.81
C ALA A 88 -4.25 23.77 -2.93
N LEU A 89 -3.70 23.40 -4.10
CA LEU A 89 -2.26 23.36 -4.35
C LEU A 89 -1.52 24.68 -4.10
N PRO A 90 -2.00 25.86 -4.59
CA PRO A 90 -1.33 27.12 -4.33
C PRO A 90 -1.30 27.50 -2.84
N GLN A 91 -2.33 27.15 -2.10
CA GLN A 91 -2.39 27.41 -0.66
C GLN A 91 -1.39 26.57 0.12
N CYS A 92 -1.27 25.29 -0.23
CA CYS A 92 -0.25 24.41 0.35
C CYS A 92 1.16 24.91 0.06
N MET A 93 1.41 25.38 -1.17
CA MET A 93 2.69 25.93 -1.55
C MET A 93 3.02 27.25 -0.83
N ARG A 94 2.02 28.06 -0.54
CA ARG A 94 2.21 29.29 0.27
C ARG A 94 2.60 28.95 1.71
N CYS A 95 1.93 28.00 2.33
CA CYS A 95 2.26 27.58 3.70
C CYS A 95 3.72 27.11 3.81
N SER A 96 4.23 26.39 2.84
CA SER A 96 5.61 25.93 2.87
C SER A 96 6.62 27.07 2.68
N LYS A 97 6.26 28.15 1.98
CA LYS A 97 7.10 29.34 1.83
C LYS A 97 7.12 30.20 3.08
N ASP A 98 5.96 30.35 3.74
CA ASP A 98 5.83 31.20 4.93
C ASP A 98 6.53 30.61 6.16
N THR A 99 6.67 29.29 6.23
CA THR A 99 7.37 28.62 7.33
C THR A 99 8.88 28.48 7.11
N GLY A 100 9.41 28.91 5.98
CA GLY A 100 10.82 28.77 5.64
C GLY A 100 11.31 27.34 5.58
N SER A 101 10.43 26.39 5.66
CA SER A 101 10.78 24.98 5.55
C SER A 101 10.86 24.57 4.10
N HIS A 102 12.04 24.12 3.69
CA HIS A 102 12.26 23.51 2.38
C HIS A 102 11.72 22.07 2.37
N GLN A 103 10.47 21.87 2.73
CA GLN A 103 9.85 20.58 2.54
C GLN A 103 9.43 20.44 1.08
N THR A 104 10.20 19.64 0.35
CA THR A 104 9.71 19.10 -0.90
C THR A 104 8.52 18.24 -0.60
N LEU A 105 7.34 18.64 -1.08
CA LEU A 105 6.16 17.78 -1.03
C LEU A 105 6.44 16.54 -1.88
N PRO A 106 6.21 15.35 -1.32
CA PRO A 106 6.34 14.13 -2.10
C PRO A 106 5.30 14.04 -3.20
#